data_ead1b2a8c59b37e5d39a7ceb04714ea4
#
_entry.id   ead1b2a8c59b37e5d39a7ceb04714ea4
#
_cell.length_a   1.000
_cell.length_b   1.000
_cell.length_c   1.000
_cell.angle_alpha   90.00
_cell.angle_beta   90.00
_cell.angle_gamma   90.00
#
_symmetry.space_group_name_H-M   'P 1'
#
loop_
_entity.id
_entity.type
_entity.pdbx_description
1 polymer ?
#
loop_
_entity_poly.entity_id
_entity_poly.type
_entity_poly.pdbx_seq_one_letter_code
_entity_poly.pdbx_strand_id
1 'polypeptide(L)'
;MIEIPSFNELIEKSIVNNWDKDALTDFKGATLQYHDVARKIEKLHIMFESSGVQRGDKIALCGRNSSNWAVAFLATLTYGAVAVPILHEFTADQIHNIVNHSEAKLLFVGDYVATIIDQTKMPDLEGIIYIPDYSLVVSRTDKLTYAREHLNAMFGEKYPKFFRKEHVHYYREQSPEELALINYTSGTTGFSKGVMIPYRAMWSNYDFAMTAVAKHIKKGDNVISILPMAHMYGMAFEFLFEFLFGCHVFYLTRVPSPAIIAAAFAEVKPTIIIAVPLVIEKIIRKKVLPKLQTNRMRLLLNMPFVNKKVLEKIREQVVNAFGGKFYEIIVGGAAFNQEVEQFLQRIEFPYTVGYGATECAPIICYADCHDFVAGSCGKPVVHMEVKIDSPDPQNVPGEILARGLNVMLGYFKNEEATAQTIDAEGWYHTGDLGLMDADGNVFIKGRSKNMLLGASGQNIYPEEIEDKLNSLNMVNECIVVQRGEKLVGLVYPDFDEAATMQ
;
A
#
# COMPACT_ATOMS: atom_id res chain seq x y z
N MET A 1 -20.96 -13.88 16.61
CA MET A 1 -20.30 -13.67 15.28
C MET A 1 -20.40 -12.19 14.96
N ILE A 2 -19.31 -11.58 14.51
CA ILE A 2 -19.31 -10.19 14.04
C ILE A 2 -20.10 -10.16 12.74
N GLU A 3 -21.05 -9.25 12.63
CA GLU A 3 -21.76 -9.00 11.37
C GLU A 3 -20.85 -8.16 10.45
N ILE A 4 -20.45 -8.75 9.34
CA ILE A 4 -19.61 -8.10 8.34
C ILE A 4 -20.53 -7.53 7.26
N PRO A 5 -20.66 -6.20 7.12
CA PRO A 5 -21.48 -5.60 6.09
C PRO A 5 -20.83 -5.78 4.72
N SER A 6 -21.64 -5.68 3.67
CA SER A 6 -21.13 -5.68 2.30
C SER A 6 -20.13 -4.55 2.06
N PHE A 7 -18.94 -4.89 1.58
CA PHE A 7 -17.90 -3.90 1.26
C PHE A 7 -18.34 -3.00 0.08
N ASN A 8 -19.00 -3.59 -0.91
CA ASN A 8 -19.54 -2.82 -2.04
C ASN A 8 -20.67 -1.89 -1.61
N GLU A 9 -21.41 -2.23 -0.55
CA GLU A 9 -22.37 -1.29 0.07
C GLU A 9 -21.69 -0.09 0.73
N LEU A 10 -20.51 -0.30 1.34
CA LEU A 10 -19.74 0.82 1.88
C LEU A 10 -19.28 1.79 0.78
N ILE A 11 -18.85 1.26 -0.38
CA ILE A 11 -18.50 2.08 -1.56
C ILE A 11 -19.73 2.89 -2.01
N GLU A 12 -20.88 2.25 -2.16
CA GLU A 12 -22.14 2.90 -2.55
C GLU A 12 -22.52 4.01 -1.57
N LYS A 13 -22.54 3.70 -0.25
CA LYS A 13 -22.87 4.67 0.80
C LYS A 13 -21.91 5.86 0.81
N SER A 14 -20.61 5.62 0.62
CA SER A 14 -19.62 6.70 0.57
C SER A 14 -19.90 7.64 -0.59
N ILE A 15 -20.13 7.11 -1.78
CA ILE A 15 -20.44 7.89 -2.99
C ILE A 15 -21.72 8.71 -2.80
N VAL A 16 -22.80 8.07 -2.35
CA VAL A 16 -24.10 8.72 -2.17
C VAL A 16 -24.05 9.82 -1.11
N ASN A 17 -23.36 9.57 0.01
CA ASN A 17 -23.27 10.51 1.13
C ASN A 17 -22.33 11.70 0.87
N ASN A 18 -21.41 11.58 -0.06
CA ASN A 18 -20.42 12.62 -0.39
C ASN A 18 -20.60 13.18 -1.81
N TRP A 19 -21.75 12.98 -2.43
CA TRP A 19 -22.08 13.19 -3.84
C TRP A 19 -21.44 14.40 -4.51
N ASP A 20 -21.52 15.57 -3.88
CA ASP A 20 -21.05 16.86 -4.42
C ASP A 20 -19.66 17.27 -3.88
N LYS A 21 -18.96 16.37 -3.15
CA LYS A 21 -17.61 16.64 -2.66
C LYS A 21 -16.56 16.21 -3.66
N ASP A 22 -15.40 16.85 -3.61
CA ASP A 22 -14.22 16.41 -4.32
C ASP A 22 -13.78 15.05 -3.77
N ALA A 23 -13.49 14.10 -4.67
CA ALA A 23 -13.16 12.73 -4.32
C ALA A 23 -11.71 12.38 -4.70
N LEU A 24 -11.37 12.53 -5.98
CA LEU A 24 -10.11 12.07 -6.54
C LEU A 24 -9.51 13.17 -7.41
N THR A 25 -8.24 13.50 -7.19
CA THR A 25 -7.51 14.48 -7.99
C THR A 25 -6.19 13.91 -8.47
N ASP A 26 -5.93 13.99 -9.76
CA ASP A 26 -4.59 13.81 -10.30
C ASP A 26 -3.79 15.10 -10.01
N PHE A 27 -2.72 15.01 -9.21
CA PHE A 27 -1.97 16.17 -8.76
C PHE A 27 -1.51 17.03 -9.94
N LYS A 28 -1.88 18.32 -9.94
CA LYS A 28 -1.74 19.25 -11.07
C LYS A 28 -2.61 18.92 -12.28
N GLY A 29 -3.60 18.09 -12.13
CA GLY A 29 -4.54 17.67 -13.18
C GLY A 29 -6.00 17.88 -12.77
N ALA A 30 -6.87 17.03 -13.32
CA ALA A 30 -8.30 17.10 -13.10
C ALA A 30 -8.73 16.56 -11.74
N THR A 31 -9.82 17.13 -11.20
CA THR A 31 -10.52 16.64 -10.02
C THR A 31 -11.84 15.98 -10.43
N LEU A 32 -12.12 14.80 -9.85
CA LEU A 32 -13.40 14.13 -9.93
C LEU A 32 -14.14 14.29 -8.60
N GLN A 33 -15.39 14.72 -8.65
CA GLN A 33 -16.28 14.64 -7.51
C GLN A 33 -16.84 13.23 -7.36
N TYR A 34 -17.41 12.89 -6.19
CA TYR A 34 -17.98 11.56 -5.97
C TYR A 34 -19.03 11.19 -7.02
N HIS A 35 -19.84 12.14 -7.48
CA HIS A 35 -20.81 11.91 -8.55
C HIS A 35 -20.16 11.64 -9.92
N ASP A 36 -18.97 12.21 -10.19
CA ASP A 36 -18.22 11.90 -11.42
C ASP A 36 -17.66 10.50 -11.37
N VAL A 37 -17.15 10.09 -10.19
CA VAL A 37 -16.72 8.71 -9.95
C VAL A 37 -17.87 7.74 -10.19
N ALA A 38 -19.06 8.00 -9.60
CA ALA A 38 -20.24 7.18 -9.80
C ALA A 38 -20.62 7.05 -11.28
N ARG A 39 -20.64 8.16 -12.02
CA ARG A 39 -20.95 8.16 -13.46
C ARG A 39 -19.95 7.37 -14.28
N LYS A 40 -18.66 7.48 -13.96
CA LYS A 40 -17.61 6.71 -14.64
C LYS A 40 -17.70 5.22 -14.32
N ILE A 41 -17.95 4.85 -13.06
CA ILE A 41 -18.22 3.46 -12.65
C ILE A 41 -19.39 2.90 -13.44
N GLU A 42 -20.50 3.60 -13.51
CA GLU A 42 -21.69 3.15 -14.22
C GLU A 42 -21.43 2.93 -15.72
N LYS A 43 -20.66 3.83 -16.35
CA LYS A 43 -20.25 3.63 -17.75
C LYS A 43 -19.40 2.37 -17.93
N LEU A 44 -18.46 2.11 -17.00
CA LEU A 44 -17.67 0.87 -17.05
C LEU A 44 -18.55 -0.37 -16.79
N HIS A 45 -19.53 -0.31 -15.89
CA HIS A 45 -20.49 -1.40 -15.71
C HIS A 45 -21.28 -1.70 -16.98
N ILE A 46 -21.79 -0.68 -17.68
CA ILE A 46 -22.48 -0.84 -18.97
C ILE A 46 -21.53 -1.49 -20.00
N MET A 47 -20.28 -1.08 -20.04
CA MET A 47 -19.28 -1.66 -20.94
C MET A 47 -18.99 -3.12 -20.59
N PHE A 48 -18.83 -3.47 -19.32
CA PHE A 48 -18.60 -4.84 -18.86
C PHE A 48 -19.80 -5.75 -19.19
N GLU A 49 -21.00 -5.31 -18.86
CA GLU A 49 -22.24 -6.05 -19.15
C GLU A 49 -22.42 -6.29 -20.65
N SER A 50 -22.28 -5.23 -21.47
CA SER A 50 -22.45 -5.30 -22.91
C SER A 50 -21.35 -6.11 -23.59
N SER A 51 -20.13 -6.13 -23.07
CA SER A 51 -19.03 -6.97 -23.56
C SER A 51 -19.12 -8.43 -23.11
N GLY A 52 -20.02 -8.77 -22.19
CA GLY A 52 -20.24 -10.13 -21.71
C GLY A 52 -19.37 -10.55 -20.54
N VAL A 53 -18.74 -9.61 -19.83
CA VAL A 53 -18.05 -9.88 -18.56
C VAL A 53 -19.05 -10.38 -17.54
N GLN A 54 -18.72 -11.49 -16.86
CA GLN A 54 -19.54 -12.10 -15.83
C GLN A 54 -19.01 -11.76 -14.44
N ARG A 55 -19.85 -11.92 -13.40
CA ARG A 55 -19.41 -11.88 -12.02
C ARG A 55 -18.38 -12.97 -11.77
N GLY A 56 -17.33 -12.63 -11.01
CA GLY A 56 -16.20 -13.53 -10.76
C GLY A 56 -15.15 -13.59 -11.87
N ASP A 57 -15.41 -13.00 -13.04
CA ASP A 57 -14.37 -12.82 -14.06
C ASP A 57 -13.28 -11.89 -13.53
N LYS A 58 -12.03 -12.14 -13.93
CA LYS A 58 -10.88 -11.36 -13.50
C LYS A 58 -10.62 -10.22 -14.47
N ILE A 59 -10.41 -9.03 -13.91
CA ILE A 59 -10.04 -7.83 -14.64
C ILE A 59 -8.71 -7.32 -14.08
N ALA A 60 -7.68 -7.31 -14.90
CA ALA A 60 -6.35 -6.85 -14.52
C ALA A 60 -6.20 -5.33 -14.71
N LEU A 61 -5.43 -4.70 -13.81
CA LEU A 61 -5.13 -3.28 -13.86
C LEU A 61 -3.63 -3.08 -13.65
N CYS A 62 -2.94 -2.47 -14.62
CA CYS A 62 -1.51 -2.22 -14.56
C CYS A 62 -1.20 -0.81 -15.03
N GLY A 63 -0.92 0.09 -14.09
CA GLY A 63 -0.64 1.50 -14.38
C GLY A 63 -0.23 2.25 -13.13
N ARG A 64 0.24 3.48 -13.30
CA ARG A 64 0.53 4.39 -12.19
C ARG A 64 -0.75 4.84 -11.51
N ASN A 65 -0.60 5.30 -10.27
CA ASN A 65 -1.70 5.90 -9.52
C ASN A 65 -2.35 7.02 -10.33
N SER A 66 -3.67 6.95 -10.45
CA SER A 66 -4.48 7.99 -11.09
C SER A 66 -5.95 7.84 -10.69
N SER A 67 -6.71 8.91 -10.83
CA SER A 67 -8.16 8.90 -10.61
C SER A 67 -8.86 7.87 -11.49
N ASN A 68 -8.43 7.72 -12.75
CA ASN A 68 -9.03 6.71 -13.65
C ASN A 68 -8.65 5.27 -13.28
N TRP A 69 -7.44 5.04 -12.75
CA TRP A 69 -7.08 3.73 -12.20
C TRP A 69 -8.00 3.37 -11.02
N ALA A 70 -8.19 4.32 -10.10
CA ALA A 70 -9.09 4.15 -8.95
C ALA A 70 -10.53 3.85 -9.38
N VAL A 71 -11.06 4.59 -10.36
CA VAL A 71 -12.39 4.35 -10.91
C VAL A 71 -12.50 2.95 -11.55
N ALA A 72 -11.52 2.52 -12.34
CA ALA A 72 -11.53 1.20 -12.97
C ALA A 72 -11.49 0.08 -11.91
N PHE A 73 -10.71 0.25 -10.84
CA PHE A 73 -10.66 -0.67 -9.72
C PHE A 73 -12.01 -0.76 -8.97
N LEU A 74 -12.59 0.40 -8.62
CA LEU A 74 -13.91 0.45 -7.96
C LEU A 74 -15.00 -0.14 -8.85
N ALA A 75 -14.97 0.15 -10.15
CA ALA A 75 -15.92 -0.42 -11.11
C ALA A 75 -15.82 -1.93 -11.18
N THR A 76 -14.61 -2.48 -11.12
CA THR A 76 -14.39 -3.93 -11.10
C THR A 76 -15.01 -4.58 -9.88
N LEU A 77 -14.73 -4.07 -8.68
CA LEU A 77 -15.30 -4.60 -7.43
C LEU A 77 -16.82 -4.46 -7.40
N THR A 78 -17.33 -3.28 -7.71
CA THR A 78 -18.76 -2.95 -7.61
C THR A 78 -19.61 -3.59 -8.71
N TYR A 79 -18.98 -4.13 -9.76
CA TYR A 79 -19.63 -5.01 -10.74
C TYR A 79 -19.74 -6.45 -10.25
N GLY A 80 -18.92 -6.85 -9.28
CA GLY A 80 -18.76 -8.22 -8.80
C GLY A 80 -17.75 -9.04 -9.62
N ALA A 81 -16.86 -8.36 -10.35
CA ALA A 81 -15.67 -8.97 -10.94
C ALA A 81 -14.51 -8.97 -9.94
N VAL A 82 -13.53 -9.83 -10.16
CA VAL A 82 -12.33 -9.95 -9.32
C VAL A 82 -11.24 -9.05 -9.87
N ALA A 83 -10.75 -8.12 -9.06
CA ALA A 83 -9.66 -7.24 -9.46
C ALA A 83 -8.30 -7.96 -9.40
N VAL A 84 -7.44 -7.72 -10.39
CA VAL A 84 -6.05 -8.19 -10.41
C VAL A 84 -5.13 -6.98 -10.56
N PRO A 85 -4.84 -6.26 -9.46
CA PRO A 85 -3.93 -5.13 -9.50
C PRO A 85 -2.50 -5.61 -9.69
N ILE A 86 -1.81 -5.05 -10.70
CA ILE A 86 -0.45 -5.41 -11.09
C ILE A 86 0.45 -4.18 -10.94
N LEU A 87 1.59 -4.34 -10.28
CA LEU A 87 2.59 -3.28 -10.15
C LEU A 87 3.12 -2.87 -11.53
N HIS A 88 3.04 -1.59 -11.84
CA HIS A 88 3.51 -1.04 -13.12
C HIS A 88 5.04 -1.09 -13.29
N GLU A 89 5.76 -1.37 -12.21
CA GLU A 89 7.21 -1.53 -12.17
C GLU A 89 7.66 -2.95 -12.57
N PHE A 90 6.72 -3.89 -12.69
CA PHE A 90 7.03 -5.23 -13.15
C PHE A 90 7.47 -5.22 -14.62
N THR A 91 8.34 -6.18 -14.97
CA THR A 91 8.75 -6.38 -16.36
C THR A 91 7.58 -6.84 -17.23
N ALA A 92 7.67 -6.61 -18.55
CA ALA A 92 6.64 -7.08 -19.47
C ALA A 92 6.32 -8.56 -19.31
N ASP A 93 7.34 -9.42 -19.17
CA ASP A 93 7.14 -10.86 -18.99
C ASP A 93 6.44 -11.21 -17.67
N GLN A 94 6.73 -10.50 -16.58
CA GLN A 94 5.98 -10.67 -15.33
C GLN A 94 4.50 -10.26 -15.49
N ILE A 95 4.23 -9.15 -16.17
CA ILE A 95 2.86 -8.70 -16.45
C ILE A 95 2.11 -9.75 -17.29
N HIS A 96 2.72 -10.24 -18.39
CA HIS A 96 2.13 -11.27 -19.24
C HIS A 96 1.81 -12.54 -18.44
N ASN A 97 2.76 -13.00 -17.60
CA ASN A 97 2.58 -14.19 -16.77
C ASN A 97 1.44 -14.03 -15.77
N ILE A 98 1.33 -12.85 -15.12
CA ILE A 98 0.26 -12.58 -14.16
C ILE A 98 -1.11 -12.55 -14.85
N VAL A 99 -1.21 -11.87 -15.99
CA VAL A 99 -2.46 -11.80 -16.78
C VAL A 99 -2.91 -13.20 -17.17
N ASN A 100 -2.01 -14.03 -17.70
CA ASN A 100 -2.33 -15.40 -18.10
C ASN A 100 -2.65 -16.29 -16.89
N HIS A 101 -1.83 -16.24 -15.83
CA HIS A 101 -2.05 -17.06 -14.63
C HIS A 101 -3.37 -16.73 -13.94
N SER A 102 -3.72 -15.44 -13.85
CA SER A 102 -4.97 -14.99 -13.26
C SER A 102 -6.20 -15.27 -14.12
N GLU A 103 -6.01 -15.63 -15.39
CA GLU A 103 -7.11 -15.79 -16.38
C GLU A 103 -7.92 -14.50 -16.55
N ALA A 104 -7.23 -13.35 -16.55
CA ALA A 104 -7.89 -12.08 -16.71
C ALA A 104 -8.51 -11.96 -18.11
N LYS A 105 -9.78 -11.53 -18.19
CA LYS A 105 -10.48 -11.29 -19.45
C LYS A 105 -10.15 -9.94 -20.06
N LEU A 106 -10.02 -8.92 -19.21
CA LEU A 106 -9.68 -7.55 -19.62
C LEU A 106 -8.44 -7.09 -18.86
N LEU A 107 -7.65 -6.23 -19.51
CA LEU A 107 -6.49 -5.58 -18.93
C LEU A 107 -6.59 -4.07 -19.12
N PHE A 108 -6.65 -3.32 -18.03
CA PHE A 108 -6.49 -1.87 -18.05
C PHE A 108 -5.00 -1.52 -17.95
N VAL A 109 -4.51 -0.68 -18.88
CA VAL A 109 -3.08 -0.32 -18.95
C VAL A 109 -2.88 1.20 -18.88
N GLY A 110 -1.86 1.63 -18.12
CA GLY A 110 -1.36 3.00 -18.13
C GLY A 110 -0.35 3.26 -19.26
N ASP A 111 0.05 4.52 -19.45
CA ASP A 111 0.88 5.00 -20.54
C ASP A 111 2.13 4.15 -20.78
N TYR A 112 2.96 4.02 -19.75
CA TYR A 112 4.22 3.27 -19.86
C TYR A 112 3.98 1.79 -20.14
N VAL A 113 3.03 1.18 -19.43
CA VAL A 113 2.74 -0.27 -19.54
C VAL A 113 2.27 -0.59 -20.96
N ALA A 114 1.43 0.27 -21.57
CA ALA A 114 0.97 0.10 -22.94
C ALA A 114 2.11 0.02 -23.98
N THR A 115 3.27 0.62 -23.67
CA THR A 115 4.42 0.62 -24.59
C THR A 115 5.34 -0.59 -24.47
N ILE A 116 5.26 -1.33 -23.36
CA ILE A 116 6.19 -2.44 -23.07
C ILE A 116 5.56 -3.83 -23.24
N ILE A 117 4.22 -3.95 -23.13
CA ILE A 117 3.54 -5.24 -23.23
C ILE A 117 3.42 -5.72 -24.67
N ASP A 118 3.50 -7.04 -24.83
CA ASP A 118 3.22 -7.75 -26.06
C ASP A 118 1.89 -8.51 -25.94
N GLN A 119 0.86 -8.01 -26.62
CA GLN A 119 -0.48 -8.59 -26.59
C GLN A 119 -0.54 -10.04 -27.08
N THR A 120 0.41 -10.46 -27.93
CA THR A 120 0.44 -11.83 -28.49
C THR A 120 0.81 -12.86 -27.43
N LYS A 121 1.47 -12.43 -26.34
CA LYS A 121 1.83 -13.25 -25.19
C LYS A 121 0.68 -13.46 -24.19
N MET A 122 -0.48 -12.81 -24.41
CA MET A 122 -1.69 -12.93 -23.60
C MET A 122 -2.86 -13.38 -24.49
N PRO A 123 -2.88 -14.64 -24.97
CA PRO A 123 -3.81 -15.11 -26.00
C PRO A 123 -5.28 -15.13 -25.56
N ASP A 124 -5.55 -15.39 -24.29
CA ASP A 124 -6.92 -15.55 -23.75
C ASP A 124 -7.56 -14.21 -23.34
N LEU A 125 -6.81 -13.10 -23.40
CA LEU A 125 -7.28 -11.76 -23.08
C LEU A 125 -8.25 -11.26 -24.16
N GLU A 126 -9.45 -10.86 -23.78
CA GLU A 126 -10.48 -10.37 -24.71
C GLU A 126 -10.24 -8.94 -25.16
N GLY A 127 -9.59 -8.14 -24.30
CA GLY A 127 -9.26 -6.75 -24.64
C GLY A 127 -8.29 -6.06 -23.69
N ILE A 128 -7.68 -5.01 -24.24
CA ILE A 128 -6.79 -4.08 -23.50
C ILE A 128 -7.39 -2.68 -23.59
N ILE A 129 -7.59 -2.07 -22.42
CA ILE A 129 -8.25 -0.77 -22.25
C ILE A 129 -7.23 0.23 -21.70
N TYR A 130 -7.15 1.41 -22.31
CA TYR A 130 -6.24 2.45 -21.90
C TYR A 130 -6.81 3.26 -20.72
N ILE A 131 -6.14 3.27 -19.59
CA ILE A 131 -6.63 3.91 -18.35
C ILE A 131 -6.96 5.40 -18.51
N PRO A 132 -6.15 6.23 -19.21
CA PRO A 132 -6.40 7.67 -19.27
C PRO A 132 -7.75 8.07 -19.82
N ASP A 133 -8.34 7.33 -20.77
CA ASP A 133 -9.61 7.70 -21.42
C ASP A 133 -10.55 6.51 -21.65
N TYR A 134 -10.15 5.32 -21.20
CA TYR A 134 -10.86 4.04 -21.41
C TYR A 134 -11.08 3.68 -22.90
N SER A 135 -10.21 4.18 -23.80
CA SER A 135 -10.19 3.73 -25.18
C SER A 135 -9.65 2.30 -25.29
N LEU A 136 -10.03 1.61 -26.37
CA LEU A 136 -9.53 0.27 -26.65
C LEU A 136 -8.15 0.35 -27.31
N VAL A 137 -7.14 -0.26 -26.67
CA VAL A 137 -5.83 -0.54 -27.29
C VAL A 137 -5.94 -1.78 -28.17
N VAL A 138 -6.65 -2.81 -27.64
CA VAL A 138 -6.91 -4.07 -28.33
C VAL A 138 -8.34 -4.48 -28.03
N SER A 139 -9.04 -4.97 -29.06
CA SER A 139 -10.32 -5.68 -28.91
C SER A 139 -10.27 -6.95 -29.72
N ARG A 140 -10.63 -8.07 -29.12
CA ARG A 140 -10.69 -9.39 -29.77
C ARG A 140 -12.09 -9.92 -29.89
N THR A 141 -13.08 -9.16 -29.42
CA THR A 141 -14.49 -9.54 -29.52
C THR A 141 -15.31 -8.39 -30.09
N ASP A 142 -16.27 -8.71 -30.98
CA ASP A 142 -17.19 -7.72 -31.52
C ASP A 142 -18.03 -7.06 -30.42
N LYS A 143 -18.34 -7.82 -29.37
CA LYS A 143 -19.09 -7.32 -28.20
C LYS A 143 -18.35 -6.20 -27.48
N LEU A 144 -17.05 -6.36 -27.23
CA LEU A 144 -16.24 -5.34 -26.56
C LEU A 144 -16.09 -4.09 -27.43
N THR A 145 -15.86 -4.27 -28.75
CA THR A 145 -15.79 -3.16 -29.69
C THR A 145 -17.11 -2.38 -29.68
N TYR A 146 -18.24 -3.09 -29.85
CA TYR A 146 -19.57 -2.49 -29.82
C TYR A 146 -19.83 -1.75 -28.50
N ALA A 147 -19.54 -2.40 -27.37
CA ALA A 147 -19.73 -1.83 -26.03
C ALA A 147 -19.00 -0.48 -25.87
N ARG A 148 -17.76 -0.38 -26.38
CA ARG A 148 -16.98 0.85 -26.28
C ARG A 148 -17.48 1.93 -27.24
N GLU A 149 -17.77 1.58 -28.48
CA GLU A 149 -18.23 2.54 -29.51
C GLU A 149 -19.60 3.14 -29.15
N HIS A 150 -20.50 2.36 -28.57
CA HIS A 150 -21.87 2.77 -28.24
C HIS A 150 -22.06 3.17 -26.77
N LEU A 151 -20.98 3.21 -25.97
CA LEU A 151 -21.04 3.44 -24.53
C LEU A 151 -21.86 4.67 -24.13
N ASN A 152 -21.62 5.79 -24.79
CA ASN A 152 -22.35 7.02 -24.49
C ASN A 152 -23.82 6.96 -24.89
N ALA A 153 -24.15 6.30 -25.99
CA ALA A 153 -25.54 6.07 -26.42
C ALA A 153 -26.25 5.18 -25.41
N MET A 154 -25.68 4.04 -25.04
CA MET A 154 -26.27 3.13 -24.05
C MET A 154 -26.45 3.79 -22.67
N PHE A 155 -25.49 4.61 -22.25
CA PHE A 155 -25.62 5.39 -21.02
C PHE A 155 -26.76 6.40 -21.11
N GLY A 156 -26.89 7.11 -22.24
CA GLY A 156 -27.98 8.07 -22.48
C GLY A 156 -29.35 7.41 -22.54
N GLU A 157 -29.47 6.21 -23.13
CA GLU A 157 -30.71 5.42 -23.16
C GLU A 157 -31.11 4.94 -21.76
N LYS A 158 -30.13 4.49 -20.95
CA LYS A 158 -30.36 4.05 -19.57
C LYS A 158 -30.76 5.21 -18.66
N TYR A 159 -30.19 6.40 -18.90
CA TYR A 159 -30.41 7.61 -18.10
C TYR A 159 -30.80 8.82 -18.98
N PRO A 160 -32.03 8.84 -19.54
CA PRO A 160 -32.43 9.81 -20.56
C PRO A 160 -32.56 11.25 -20.04
N LYS A 161 -32.66 11.45 -18.74
CA LYS A 161 -32.69 12.79 -18.12
C LYS A 161 -31.36 13.14 -17.48
N PHE A 162 -31.08 12.54 -16.32
CA PHE A 162 -29.87 12.77 -15.54
C PHE A 162 -29.51 11.52 -14.74
N PHE A 163 -28.22 11.22 -14.66
CA PHE A 163 -27.70 10.25 -13.70
C PHE A 163 -27.66 10.93 -12.31
N ARG A 164 -28.25 10.30 -11.31
CA ARG A 164 -28.40 10.81 -9.95
C ARG A 164 -27.97 9.78 -8.92
N LYS A 165 -27.79 10.18 -7.67
CA LYS A 165 -27.40 9.32 -6.56
C LYS A 165 -28.37 8.16 -6.33
N GLU A 166 -29.66 8.32 -6.62
CA GLU A 166 -30.69 7.27 -6.51
C GLU A 166 -30.52 6.14 -7.55
N HIS A 167 -29.67 6.34 -8.56
CA HIS A 167 -29.35 5.32 -9.55
C HIS A 167 -28.11 4.49 -9.18
N VAL A 168 -27.42 4.86 -8.09
CA VAL A 168 -26.21 4.16 -7.65
C VAL A 168 -26.62 2.90 -6.91
N HIS A 169 -26.49 1.77 -7.57
CA HIS A 169 -26.76 0.44 -7.00
C HIS A 169 -25.66 -0.51 -7.45
N TYR A 170 -24.90 -1.00 -6.47
CA TYR A 170 -23.78 -1.88 -6.76
C TYR A 170 -24.06 -3.32 -6.38
N TYR A 171 -23.29 -4.22 -6.96
CA TYR A 171 -23.33 -5.62 -6.60
C TYR A 171 -23.08 -5.77 -5.08
N ARG A 172 -23.87 -6.64 -4.46
CA ARG A 172 -23.67 -7.06 -3.07
C ARG A 172 -23.05 -8.44 -3.09
N GLU A 173 -21.86 -8.59 -2.53
CA GLU A 173 -21.27 -9.91 -2.31
C GLU A 173 -22.20 -10.77 -1.46
N GLN A 174 -22.34 -12.03 -1.84
CA GLN A 174 -23.27 -12.97 -1.19
C GLN A 174 -22.68 -13.54 0.10
N SER A 175 -21.37 -13.47 0.25
CA SER A 175 -20.62 -13.93 1.42
C SER A 175 -19.42 -13.06 1.64
N PRO A 176 -19.03 -12.76 2.91
CA PRO A 176 -17.77 -12.09 3.24
C PRO A 176 -16.53 -12.85 2.74
N GLU A 177 -16.65 -14.16 2.50
CA GLU A 177 -15.56 -15.01 1.96
C GLU A 177 -15.44 -14.93 0.43
N GLU A 178 -16.34 -14.22 -0.25
CA GLU A 178 -16.25 -14.05 -1.71
C GLU A 178 -14.95 -13.35 -2.09
N LEU A 179 -14.29 -13.83 -3.15
CA LEU A 179 -13.04 -13.32 -3.63
C LEU A 179 -13.20 -11.91 -4.22
N ALA A 180 -12.53 -10.92 -3.66
CA ALA A 180 -12.58 -9.55 -4.12
C ALA A 180 -11.44 -9.23 -5.10
N LEU A 181 -10.22 -9.67 -4.77
CA LEU A 181 -9.04 -9.40 -5.61
C LEU A 181 -7.96 -10.47 -5.45
N ILE A 182 -7.08 -10.55 -6.45
CA ILE A 182 -5.86 -11.37 -6.42
C ILE A 182 -4.67 -10.42 -6.54
N ASN A 183 -3.89 -10.28 -5.47
CA ASN A 183 -2.71 -9.43 -5.45
C ASN A 183 -1.44 -10.26 -5.60
N TYR A 184 -0.62 -9.94 -6.60
CA TYR A 184 0.60 -10.70 -6.88
C TYR A 184 1.81 -10.10 -6.17
N THR A 185 2.49 -10.93 -5.38
CA THR A 185 3.73 -10.55 -4.70
C THR A 185 4.95 -10.91 -5.54
N SER A 186 6.01 -10.12 -5.44
CA SER A 186 7.31 -10.46 -6.01
C SER A 186 7.91 -11.64 -5.23
N GLY A 187 7.77 -12.85 -5.76
CA GLY A 187 8.35 -14.04 -5.14
C GLY A 187 9.88 -14.05 -5.24
N THR A 188 10.58 -14.40 -4.16
CA THR A 188 12.04 -14.61 -4.12
C THR A 188 12.51 -15.76 -5.04
N THR A 189 11.58 -16.59 -5.50
CA THR A 189 11.81 -17.75 -6.39
C THR A 189 11.54 -17.50 -7.87
N GLY A 190 11.30 -16.23 -8.27
CA GLY A 190 11.07 -15.85 -9.67
C GLY A 190 9.63 -15.98 -10.18
N PHE A 191 8.75 -16.66 -9.46
CA PHE A 191 7.32 -16.73 -9.77
C PHE A 191 6.50 -15.97 -8.74
N SER A 192 5.74 -14.98 -9.18
CA SER A 192 4.81 -14.22 -8.32
C SER A 192 3.67 -15.13 -7.86
N LYS A 193 3.35 -15.09 -6.55
CA LYS A 193 2.20 -15.79 -5.99
C LYS A 193 0.99 -14.88 -6.00
N GLY A 194 -0.15 -15.36 -6.46
CA GLY A 194 -1.42 -14.62 -6.43
C GLY A 194 -2.12 -14.78 -5.09
N VAL A 195 -2.06 -13.78 -4.23
CA VAL A 195 -2.71 -13.76 -2.92
C VAL A 195 -4.19 -13.48 -3.10
N MET A 196 -5.05 -14.42 -2.69
CA MET A 196 -6.51 -14.31 -2.81
C MET A 196 -7.08 -13.56 -1.61
N ILE A 197 -7.56 -12.34 -1.82
CA ILE A 197 -8.12 -11.46 -0.79
C ILE A 197 -9.65 -11.46 -0.87
N PRO A 198 -10.35 -11.97 0.17
CA PRO A 198 -11.80 -11.92 0.25
C PRO A 198 -12.31 -10.55 0.72
N TYR A 199 -13.59 -10.26 0.49
CA TYR A 199 -14.20 -9.01 0.94
C TYR A 199 -14.11 -8.80 2.45
N ARG A 200 -14.17 -9.87 3.28
CA ARG A 200 -13.99 -9.74 4.75
C ARG A 200 -12.65 -9.13 5.14
N ALA A 201 -11.59 -9.48 4.40
CA ALA A 201 -10.25 -8.96 4.72
C ALA A 201 -10.12 -7.48 4.36
N MET A 202 -10.74 -7.04 3.26
CA MET A 202 -10.84 -5.63 2.90
C MET A 202 -11.66 -4.85 3.92
N TRP A 203 -12.82 -5.41 4.33
CA TRP A 203 -13.67 -4.80 5.36
C TRP A 203 -12.94 -4.66 6.69
N SER A 204 -12.24 -5.71 7.13
CA SER A 204 -11.54 -5.71 8.42
C SER A 204 -10.42 -4.65 8.48
N ASN A 205 -9.69 -4.45 7.36
CA ASN A 205 -8.71 -3.38 7.26
C ASN A 205 -9.36 -1.98 7.29
N TYR A 206 -10.52 -1.82 6.64
CA TYR A 206 -11.31 -0.61 6.72
C TYR A 206 -11.83 -0.35 8.15
N ASP A 207 -12.38 -1.36 8.82
CA ASP A 207 -12.90 -1.25 10.19
C ASP A 207 -11.80 -0.92 11.20
N PHE A 208 -10.61 -1.50 11.02
CA PHE A 208 -9.42 -1.09 11.76
C PHE A 208 -9.15 0.41 11.59
N ALA A 209 -9.09 0.91 10.36
CA ALA A 209 -8.81 2.32 10.11
C ALA A 209 -9.92 3.23 10.64
N MET A 210 -11.18 2.80 10.58
CA MET A 210 -12.31 3.50 11.22
C MET A 210 -12.18 3.59 12.73
N THR A 211 -11.62 2.57 13.36
CA THR A 211 -11.44 2.52 14.82
C THR A 211 -10.20 3.32 15.26
N ALA A 212 -9.09 3.18 14.55
CA ALA A 212 -7.80 3.73 14.93
C ALA A 212 -7.57 5.15 14.39
N VAL A 213 -7.91 5.41 13.12
CA VAL A 213 -7.48 6.59 12.36
C VAL A 213 -8.61 7.62 12.17
N ALA A 214 -9.85 7.17 11.94
CA ALA A 214 -10.97 8.05 11.59
C ALA A 214 -11.27 9.15 12.62
N LYS A 215 -10.97 8.94 13.89
CA LYS A 215 -11.12 9.94 14.97
C LYS A 215 -10.25 11.20 14.77
N HIS A 216 -9.20 11.12 13.96
CA HIS A 216 -8.21 12.17 13.71
C HIS A 216 -8.41 12.92 12.39
N ILE A 217 -9.32 12.46 11.56
CA ILE A 217 -9.61 13.04 10.24
C ILE A 217 -11.07 13.40 10.08
N LYS A 218 -11.38 14.23 9.10
CA LYS A 218 -12.75 14.70 8.79
C LYS A 218 -13.09 14.45 7.33
N LYS A 219 -14.37 14.28 7.05
CA LYS A 219 -14.87 14.19 5.67
C LYS A 219 -14.50 15.43 4.87
N GLY A 220 -13.87 15.24 3.73
CA GLY A 220 -13.35 16.30 2.88
C GLY A 220 -11.91 16.70 3.20
N ASP A 221 -11.27 16.07 4.20
CA ASP A 221 -9.84 16.25 4.43
C ASP A 221 -9.02 15.72 3.23
N ASN A 222 -7.90 16.38 2.99
CA ASN A 222 -6.99 16.00 1.92
C ASN A 222 -6.05 14.90 2.38
N VAL A 223 -5.87 13.90 1.53
CA VAL A 223 -4.86 12.84 1.68
C VAL A 223 -4.10 12.69 0.37
N ILE A 224 -2.90 12.14 0.44
CA ILE A 224 -2.02 12.00 -0.72
C ILE A 224 -1.61 10.55 -0.89
N SER A 225 -1.77 10.02 -2.10
CA SER A 225 -1.36 8.67 -2.46
C SER A 225 -0.03 8.72 -3.20
N ILE A 226 1.03 8.27 -2.52
CA ILE A 226 2.41 8.21 -3.03
C ILE A 226 2.90 6.79 -3.25
N LEU A 227 2.32 5.82 -2.55
CA LEU A 227 2.64 4.40 -2.72
C LEU A 227 1.88 3.82 -3.91
N PRO A 228 2.40 2.79 -4.59
CA PRO A 228 1.66 2.15 -5.67
C PRO A 228 0.30 1.62 -5.19
N MET A 229 -0.78 2.03 -5.85
CA MET A 229 -2.14 1.56 -5.53
C MET A 229 -2.33 0.07 -5.80
N ALA A 230 -1.51 -0.52 -6.67
CA ALA A 230 -1.51 -1.96 -6.89
C ALA A 230 -0.87 -2.76 -5.73
N HIS A 231 -0.18 -2.09 -4.80
CA HIS A 231 0.33 -2.70 -3.56
C HIS A 231 -0.70 -2.56 -2.45
N MET A 232 -0.95 -3.65 -1.68
CA MET A 232 -2.01 -3.67 -0.65
C MET A 232 -1.93 -2.54 0.37
N TYR A 233 -0.71 -2.10 0.75
CA TYR A 233 -0.53 -1.01 1.70
C TYR A 233 -1.05 0.33 1.17
N GLY A 234 -0.65 0.71 -0.04
CA GLY A 234 -1.16 1.90 -0.72
C GLY A 234 -2.67 1.79 -1.03
N MET A 235 -3.11 0.62 -1.49
CA MET A 235 -4.52 0.38 -1.81
C MET A 235 -5.43 0.56 -0.60
N ALA A 236 -5.09 -0.06 0.53
CA ALA A 236 -5.94 -0.05 1.72
C ALA A 236 -5.97 1.31 2.42
N PHE A 237 -4.80 1.98 2.56
CA PHE A 237 -4.61 3.12 3.46
C PHE A 237 -4.19 4.45 2.80
N GLU A 238 -4.07 4.52 1.46
CA GLU A 238 -3.97 5.76 0.71
C GLU A 238 -5.10 5.93 -0.31
N PHE A 239 -6.01 4.95 -0.38
CA PHE A 239 -7.10 4.99 -1.34
C PHE A 239 -8.42 4.50 -0.73
N LEU A 240 -8.56 3.19 -0.43
CA LEU A 240 -9.87 2.63 -0.07
C LEU A 240 -10.43 3.21 1.22
N PHE A 241 -9.64 3.25 2.29
CA PHE A 241 -10.11 3.80 3.56
C PHE A 241 -10.50 5.28 3.41
N GLU A 242 -9.63 6.09 2.83
CA GLU A 242 -9.86 7.53 2.68
C GLU A 242 -11.06 7.82 1.78
N PHE A 243 -11.20 7.11 0.66
CA PHE A 243 -12.33 7.24 -0.23
C PHE A 243 -13.65 6.84 0.45
N LEU A 244 -13.65 5.70 1.17
CA LEU A 244 -14.82 5.22 1.89
C LEU A 244 -15.21 6.13 3.06
N PHE A 245 -14.24 6.73 3.73
CA PHE A 245 -14.48 7.69 4.79
C PHE A 245 -15.04 9.02 4.28
N GLY A 246 -14.72 9.41 3.05
CA GLY A 246 -15.16 10.65 2.41
C GLY A 246 -14.10 11.74 2.36
N CYS A 247 -12.82 11.36 2.33
CA CYS A 247 -11.68 12.25 2.08
C CYS A 247 -11.56 12.61 0.60
N HIS A 248 -10.71 13.60 0.34
CA HIS A 248 -10.26 14.00 -0.99
C HIS A 248 -8.86 13.44 -1.25
N VAL A 249 -8.75 12.46 -2.15
CA VAL A 249 -7.49 11.74 -2.43
C VAL A 249 -6.76 12.38 -3.60
N PHE A 250 -5.49 12.70 -3.41
CA PHE A 250 -4.60 13.24 -4.45
C PHE A 250 -3.59 12.18 -4.89
N TYR A 251 -3.53 11.89 -6.18
CA TYR A 251 -2.60 10.94 -6.78
C TYR A 251 -1.40 11.63 -7.41
N LEU A 252 -0.19 11.14 -7.11
CA LEU A 252 1.01 11.52 -7.84
C LEU A 252 1.10 10.69 -9.12
N THR A 253 0.71 11.27 -10.25
CA THR A 253 0.72 10.59 -11.55
C THR A 253 2.10 10.51 -12.20
N ARG A 254 3.09 11.21 -11.64
CA ARG A 254 4.50 11.18 -12.09
C ARG A 254 5.35 10.34 -11.14
N VAL A 255 6.52 9.91 -11.61
CA VAL A 255 7.50 9.22 -10.76
C VAL A 255 7.82 10.08 -9.53
N PRO A 256 7.60 9.59 -8.31
CA PRO A 256 7.81 10.36 -7.09
C PRO A 256 9.30 10.67 -6.90
N SER A 257 9.71 11.90 -7.19
CA SER A 257 11.01 12.40 -6.74
C SER A 257 10.87 13.14 -5.41
N PRO A 258 11.91 13.27 -4.58
CA PRO A 258 11.84 14.02 -3.33
C PRO A 258 11.34 15.46 -3.50
N ALA A 259 11.63 16.10 -4.64
CA ALA A 259 11.15 17.45 -4.94
C ALA A 259 9.66 17.48 -5.26
N ILE A 260 9.16 16.52 -6.06
CA ILE A 260 7.73 16.39 -6.38
C ILE A 260 6.92 16.06 -5.13
N ILE A 261 7.39 15.14 -4.29
CA ILE A 261 6.75 14.78 -3.03
C ILE A 261 6.68 16.00 -2.09
N ALA A 262 7.78 16.72 -1.91
CA ALA A 262 7.80 17.92 -1.06
C ALA A 262 6.86 19.02 -1.56
N ALA A 263 6.78 19.24 -2.88
CA ALA A 263 5.85 20.20 -3.48
C ALA A 263 4.40 19.78 -3.27
N ALA A 264 4.10 18.48 -3.41
CA ALA A 264 2.77 17.93 -3.18
C ALA A 264 2.34 18.07 -1.71
N PHE A 265 3.22 17.74 -0.76
CA PHE A 265 2.92 17.92 0.66
C PHE A 265 2.65 19.40 1.02
N ALA A 266 3.46 20.33 0.48
CA ALA A 266 3.29 21.75 0.74
C ALA A 266 1.95 22.30 0.22
N GLU A 267 1.46 21.77 -0.90
CA GLU A 267 0.21 22.20 -1.53
C GLU A 267 -1.02 21.48 -0.97
N VAL A 268 -0.97 20.15 -0.92
CA VAL A 268 -2.10 19.30 -0.49
C VAL A 268 -2.33 19.40 1.01
N LYS A 269 -1.27 19.48 1.81
CA LYS A 269 -1.30 19.52 3.29
C LYS A 269 -2.15 18.38 3.86
N PRO A 270 -1.75 17.13 3.65
CA PRO A 270 -2.54 15.96 4.05
C PRO A 270 -2.73 15.90 5.57
N THR A 271 -3.84 15.32 6.01
CA THR A 271 -4.18 15.15 7.43
C THR A 271 -3.65 13.85 8.02
N ILE A 272 -3.36 12.87 7.19
CA ILE A 272 -2.64 11.65 7.53
C ILE A 272 -1.67 11.32 6.40
N ILE A 273 -0.54 10.71 6.73
CA ILE A 273 0.49 10.35 5.76
C ILE A 273 0.84 8.88 5.94
N ILE A 274 0.74 8.14 4.86
CA ILE A 274 1.21 6.77 4.76
C ILE A 274 2.53 6.80 4.00
N ALA A 275 3.56 6.16 4.52
CA ALA A 275 4.87 6.20 3.90
C ALA A 275 5.67 4.90 4.07
N VAL A 276 6.65 4.71 3.22
CA VAL A 276 7.71 3.72 3.44
C VAL A 276 8.93 4.40 4.07
N PRO A 277 9.76 3.67 4.83
CA PRO A 277 10.94 4.22 5.52
C PRO A 277 11.80 5.11 4.63
N LEU A 278 12.11 4.65 3.42
CA LEU A 278 12.99 5.34 2.48
C LEU A 278 12.58 6.81 2.19
N VAL A 279 11.28 7.10 2.14
CA VAL A 279 10.77 8.46 1.89
C VAL A 279 11.12 9.37 3.06
N ILE A 280 10.86 8.92 4.29
CA ILE A 280 11.13 9.67 5.51
C ILE A 280 12.65 9.86 5.70
N GLU A 281 13.40 8.77 5.57
CA GLU A 281 14.84 8.75 5.75
C GLU A 281 15.55 9.72 4.80
N LYS A 282 15.19 9.70 3.51
CA LYS A 282 15.78 10.64 2.53
C LYS A 282 15.50 12.11 2.87
N ILE A 283 14.29 12.42 3.32
CA ILE A 283 13.96 13.80 3.73
C ILE A 283 14.76 14.20 4.96
N ILE A 284 14.80 13.34 5.99
CA ILE A 284 15.52 13.61 7.24
C ILE A 284 17.02 13.73 6.98
N ARG A 285 17.64 12.75 6.32
CA ARG A 285 19.09 12.74 6.06
C ARG A 285 19.57 13.88 5.18
N LYS A 286 18.84 14.18 4.08
CA LYS A 286 19.27 15.22 3.12
C LYS A 286 18.94 16.65 3.56
N LYS A 287 17.84 16.87 4.28
CA LYS A 287 17.37 18.23 4.61
C LYS A 287 17.54 18.63 6.07
N VAL A 288 17.60 17.69 6.99
CA VAL A 288 17.54 17.96 8.43
C VAL A 288 18.87 17.68 9.12
N LEU A 289 19.38 16.46 9.06
CA LEU A 289 20.59 16.05 9.78
C LEU A 289 21.81 16.92 9.47
N PRO A 290 22.11 17.34 8.23
CA PRO A 290 23.27 18.18 7.96
C PRO A 290 23.24 19.53 8.69
N LYS A 291 22.04 20.09 8.89
CA LYS A 291 21.85 21.35 9.62
C LYS A 291 22.13 21.21 11.13
N LEU A 292 21.90 20.01 11.67
CA LEU A 292 22.09 19.69 13.08
C LEU A 292 23.54 19.37 13.42
N GLN A 293 24.32 18.93 12.46
CA GLN A 293 25.73 18.58 12.65
C GLN A 293 26.67 19.80 12.72
N THR A 294 26.17 21.01 12.50
CA THR A 294 26.96 22.25 12.62
C THR A 294 27.41 22.44 14.06
N ASN A 295 28.65 22.97 14.28
CA ASN A 295 29.20 23.21 15.61
C ASN A 295 28.28 24.11 16.47
N ARG A 296 27.65 25.11 15.85
CA ARG A 296 26.71 26.01 16.52
C ARG A 296 25.46 25.23 17.02
N MET A 297 24.91 24.31 16.21
CA MET A 297 23.72 23.54 16.58
C MET A 297 24.07 22.52 17.68
N ARG A 298 25.23 21.85 17.59
CA ARG A 298 25.71 20.94 18.64
C ARG A 298 25.84 21.64 19.97
N LEU A 299 26.37 22.88 19.99
CA LEU A 299 26.49 23.70 21.22
C LEU A 299 25.09 24.00 21.79
N LEU A 300 24.16 24.46 20.97
CA LEU A 300 22.78 24.79 21.40
C LEU A 300 22.02 23.55 21.93
N LEU A 301 22.21 22.38 21.32
CA LEU A 301 21.59 21.12 21.76
C LEU A 301 22.16 20.57 23.07
N ASN A 302 23.37 21.02 23.48
CA ASN A 302 24.00 20.67 24.75
C ASN A 302 23.70 21.65 25.89
N MET A 303 23.04 22.78 25.61
CA MET A 303 22.70 23.77 26.62
C MET A 303 21.39 23.43 27.34
N PRO A 304 21.38 23.22 28.67
CA PRO A 304 20.13 23.01 29.40
C PRO A 304 19.21 24.23 29.23
N PHE A 305 17.89 23.99 29.15
CA PHE A 305 16.80 24.96 28.87
C PHE A 305 16.73 25.52 27.44
N VAL A 306 17.84 25.61 26.70
CA VAL A 306 17.85 26.02 25.28
C VAL A 306 17.51 24.82 24.39
N ASN A 307 17.96 23.64 24.78
CA ASN A 307 17.75 22.38 24.05
C ASN A 307 16.27 22.15 23.69
N LYS A 308 15.35 22.25 24.64
CA LYS A 308 13.92 22.01 24.42
C LYS A 308 13.35 22.94 23.35
N LYS A 309 13.63 24.23 23.40
CA LYS A 309 13.15 25.19 22.37
C LYS A 309 13.77 24.96 21.00
N VAL A 310 15.01 24.49 20.96
CA VAL A 310 15.69 24.16 19.71
C VAL A 310 15.05 22.91 19.09
N LEU A 311 14.80 21.86 19.87
CA LEU A 311 14.14 20.64 19.42
C LEU A 311 12.70 20.91 18.93
N GLU A 312 11.94 21.75 19.64
CA GLU A 312 10.60 22.20 19.21
C GLU A 312 10.64 22.88 17.83
N LYS A 313 11.60 23.82 17.61
CA LYS A 313 11.76 24.46 16.29
C LYS A 313 12.17 23.48 15.20
N ILE A 314 13.00 22.48 15.52
CA ILE A 314 13.38 21.44 14.56
C ILE A 314 12.15 20.61 14.22
N ARG A 315 11.37 20.18 15.22
CA ARG A 315 10.10 19.47 15.02
C ARG A 315 9.17 20.24 14.08
N GLU A 316 8.92 21.52 14.35
CA GLU A 316 8.10 22.40 13.52
C GLU A 316 8.59 22.45 12.06
N GLN A 317 9.90 22.55 11.84
CA GLN A 317 10.48 22.57 10.50
C GLN A 317 10.29 21.23 9.78
N VAL A 318 10.46 20.11 10.48
CA VAL A 318 10.23 18.78 9.92
C VAL A 318 8.76 18.56 9.63
N VAL A 319 7.87 18.90 10.56
CA VAL A 319 6.41 18.83 10.36
C VAL A 319 5.97 19.66 9.14
N ASN A 320 6.50 20.89 9.00
CA ASN A 320 6.20 21.75 7.87
C ASN A 320 6.71 21.20 6.53
N ALA A 321 7.79 20.41 6.53
CA ALA A 321 8.27 19.74 5.32
C ALA A 321 7.29 18.70 4.78
N PHE A 322 6.41 18.17 5.64
CA PHE A 322 5.34 17.26 5.30
C PHE A 322 3.95 17.94 5.22
N GLY A 323 3.90 19.26 5.02
CA GLY A 323 2.66 20.02 4.85
C GLY A 323 2.08 20.63 6.12
N GLY A 324 2.56 20.27 7.31
CA GLY A 324 2.29 20.96 8.60
C GLY A 324 0.91 20.70 9.21
N LYS A 325 0.07 19.81 8.64
CA LYS A 325 -1.30 19.58 9.10
C LYS A 325 -1.60 18.14 9.52
N PHE A 326 -0.71 17.20 9.25
CA PHE A 326 -0.99 15.79 9.53
C PHE A 326 -1.02 15.51 11.05
N TYR A 327 -1.83 14.53 11.42
CA TYR A 327 -1.89 14.00 12.77
C TYR A 327 -0.67 13.11 13.05
N GLU A 328 -0.42 12.14 12.16
CA GLU A 328 0.72 11.22 12.23
C GLU A 328 1.20 10.79 10.85
N ILE A 329 2.42 10.29 10.81
CA ILE A 329 2.95 9.54 9.67
C ILE A 329 3.01 8.07 10.07
N ILE A 330 2.31 7.22 9.32
CA ILE A 330 2.36 5.77 9.49
C ILE A 330 3.42 5.22 8.54
N VAL A 331 4.46 4.64 9.09
CA VAL A 331 5.59 4.07 8.34
C VAL A 331 5.44 2.56 8.29
N GLY A 332 5.52 1.97 7.10
CA GLY A 332 5.35 0.53 6.93
C GLY A 332 6.07 -0.03 5.70
N GLY A 333 5.99 -1.34 5.51
CA GLY A 333 6.50 -2.03 4.34
C GLY A 333 7.98 -2.42 4.36
N ALA A 334 8.78 -1.90 5.30
CA ALA A 334 10.18 -2.27 5.51
C ALA A 334 10.63 -1.91 6.93
N ALA A 335 11.81 -2.39 7.34
CA ALA A 335 12.43 -1.97 8.59
C ALA A 335 12.73 -0.48 8.58
N PHE A 336 12.54 0.19 9.71
CA PHE A 336 12.82 1.62 9.87
C PHE A 336 14.20 1.83 10.48
N ASN A 337 14.99 2.72 9.87
CA ASN A 337 16.36 2.97 10.30
C ASN A 337 16.43 3.51 11.72
N GLN A 338 17.18 2.85 12.59
CA GLN A 338 17.25 3.15 14.03
C GLN A 338 17.77 4.58 14.32
N GLU A 339 18.73 5.10 13.57
CA GLU A 339 19.26 6.46 13.77
C GLU A 339 18.20 7.50 13.47
N VAL A 340 17.48 7.32 12.37
CA VAL A 340 16.37 8.20 11.97
C VAL A 340 15.23 8.10 12.99
N GLU A 341 14.89 6.89 13.43
CA GLU A 341 13.87 6.69 14.44
C GLU A 341 14.22 7.37 15.77
N GLN A 342 15.43 7.17 16.29
CA GLN A 342 15.92 7.83 17.48
C GLN A 342 15.90 9.36 17.36
N PHE A 343 16.22 9.89 16.19
CA PHE A 343 16.12 11.31 15.92
C PHE A 343 14.69 11.81 15.99
N LEU A 344 13.74 11.11 15.33
CA LEU A 344 12.31 11.46 15.33
C LEU A 344 11.74 11.44 16.76
N GLN A 345 12.12 10.46 17.57
CA GLN A 345 11.76 10.40 18.99
C GLN A 345 12.30 11.59 19.77
N ARG A 346 13.57 11.91 19.58
CA ARG A 346 14.22 13.03 20.28
C ARG A 346 13.54 14.37 20.03
N ILE A 347 12.96 14.56 18.84
CA ILE A 347 12.19 15.78 18.49
C ILE A 347 10.69 15.63 18.78
N GLU A 348 10.25 14.51 19.35
CA GLU A 348 8.82 14.20 19.57
C GLU A 348 7.98 14.35 18.29
N PHE A 349 8.49 13.83 17.19
CA PHE A 349 7.81 13.87 15.89
C PHE A 349 6.65 12.86 15.87
N PRO A 350 5.45 13.21 15.34
CA PRO A 350 4.29 12.33 15.34
C PRO A 350 4.41 11.25 14.25
N TYR A 351 4.96 10.10 14.60
CA TYR A 351 5.06 8.94 13.71
C TYR A 351 4.73 7.66 14.44
N THR A 352 4.40 6.65 13.69
CA THR A 352 4.27 5.27 14.14
C THR A 352 4.77 4.30 13.07
N VAL A 353 5.04 3.07 13.47
CA VAL A 353 5.43 2.00 12.55
C VAL A 353 4.34 0.93 12.57
N GLY A 354 3.80 0.62 11.39
CA GLY A 354 2.86 -0.47 11.20
C GLY A 354 3.52 -1.70 10.57
N TYR A 355 3.00 -2.87 10.87
CA TYR A 355 3.44 -4.15 10.31
C TYR A 355 2.30 -4.85 9.60
N GLY A 356 2.60 -5.40 8.44
CA GLY A 356 1.65 -6.14 7.63
C GLY A 356 2.28 -6.93 6.51
N ALA A 357 1.45 -7.70 5.84
CA ALA A 357 1.78 -8.52 4.69
C ALA A 357 0.64 -8.51 3.68
N THR A 358 0.92 -8.72 2.40
CA THR A 358 -0.12 -8.83 1.37
C THR A 358 -1.16 -9.89 1.73
N GLU A 359 -0.71 -10.98 2.35
CA GLU A 359 -1.53 -12.08 2.84
C GLU A 359 -2.49 -11.70 3.98
N CYS A 360 -2.35 -10.47 4.54
CA CYS A 360 -3.23 -9.91 5.57
C CYS A 360 -3.96 -8.62 5.14
N ALA A 361 -3.94 -8.25 3.88
CA ALA A 361 -4.73 -7.22 3.21
C ALA A 361 -4.61 -5.75 3.70
N PRO A 362 -3.57 -5.17 4.27
CA PRO A 362 -2.31 -5.79 4.67
C PRO A 362 -2.05 -5.86 6.19
N ILE A 363 -2.79 -5.11 7.04
CA ILE A 363 -2.35 -4.77 8.41
C ILE A 363 -2.42 -5.94 9.40
N ILE A 364 -1.38 -6.08 10.21
CA ILE A 364 -1.29 -7.05 11.31
C ILE A 364 -1.14 -6.33 12.64
N CYS A 365 -0.20 -5.38 12.74
CA CYS A 365 0.08 -4.63 13.96
C CYS A 365 0.16 -3.12 13.70
N TYR A 366 -0.28 -2.35 14.72
CA TYR A 366 -0.24 -0.90 14.72
C TYR A 366 -0.36 -0.37 16.15
N ALA A 367 0.13 0.82 16.40
CA ALA A 367 -0.17 1.66 17.55
C ALA A 367 -0.30 3.12 17.12
N ASP A 368 -1.21 3.88 17.75
CA ASP A 368 -1.29 5.34 17.59
C ASP A 368 0.05 5.99 18.01
N CYS A 369 0.46 7.06 17.35
CA CYS A 369 1.76 7.69 17.60
C CYS A 369 2.00 8.12 19.06
N HIS A 370 0.94 8.31 19.86
CA HIS A 370 1.03 8.62 21.29
C HIS A 370 1.24 7.40 22.18
N ASP A 371 0.87 6.21 21.69
CA ASP A 371 1.00 4.94 22.40
C ASP A 371 2.12 4.07 21.80
N PHE A 372 2.78 4.55 20.78
CA PHE A 372 3.80 3.83 20.03
C PHE A 372 5.08 3.63 20.86
N VAL A 373 5.52 2.38 20.94
CA VAL A 373 6.79 1.99 21.56
C VAL A 373 7.87 1.88 20.48
N ALA A 374 8.91 2.67 20.60
CA ALA A 374 9.99 2.70 19.62
C ALA A 374 10.66 1.36 19.38
N GLY A 375 11.00 1.09 18.12
CA GLY A 375 11.54 -0.18 17.69
C GLY A 375 10.50 -1.29 17.57
N SER A 376 9.25 -1.06 18.04
CA SER A 376 8.14 -1.98 17.81
C SER A 376 7.40 -1.67 16.50
N CYS A 377 6.45 -2.51 16.15
CA CYS A 377 5.44 -2.21 15.14
C CYS A 377 4.01 -2.12 15.74
N GLY A 378 3.93 -1.83 17.05
CA GLY A 378 2.68 -1.76 17.78
C GLY A 378 2.13 -3.12 18.18
N LYS A 379 0.83 -3.17 18.38
CA LYS A 379 0.07 -4.33 18.89
C LYS A 379 -0.81 -4.91 17.78
N PRO A 380 -1.28 -6.17 17.93
CA PRO A 380 -2.25 -6.73 17.01
C PRO A 380 -3.45 -5.79 16.85
N VAL A 381 -3.85 -5.55 15.60
CA VAL A 381 -5.01 -4.71 15.31
C VAL A 381 -6.32 -5.42 15.62
N VAL A 382 -7.42 -4.68 15.65
CA VAL A 382 -8.77 -5.25 15.82
C VAL A 382 -8.99 -6.37 14.79
N HIS A 383 -9.66 -7.45 15.22
CA HIS A 383 -9.93 -8.66 14.43
C HIS A 383 -8.70 -9.51 14.08
N MET A 384 -7.53 -9.21 14.66
CA MET A 384 -6.30 -9.99 14.48
C MET A 384 -5.77 -10.48 15.82
N GLU A 385 -5.22 -11.70 15.78
CA GLU A 385 -4.43 -12.30 16.85
C GLU A 385 -3.00 -12.50 16.34
N VAL A 386 -2.02 -12.28 17.20
CA VAL A 386 -0.59 -12.52 16.90
C VAL A 386 0.03 -13.31 18.04
N LYS A 387 0.84 -14.29 17.70
CA LYS A 387 1.71 -14.98 18.65
C LYS A 387 3.11 -15.13 18.09
N ILE A 388 4.09 -15.25 18.96
CA ILE A 388 5.47 -15.58 18.60
C ILE A 388 5.67 -17.06 18.89
N ASP A 389 6.06 -17.85 17.89
CA ASP A 389 6.38 -19.27 18.03
C ASP A 389 7.76 -19.42 18.66
N SER A 390 7.79 -19.28 19.99
CA SER A 390 8.99 -19.28 20.82
C SER A 390 8.68 -19.81 22.21
N PRO A 391 9.63 -20.52 22.86
CA PRO A 391 9.50 -20.93 24.26
C PRO A 391 9.52 -19.73 25.23
N ASP A 392 10.10 -18.60 24.83
CA ASP A 392 10.13 -17.34 25.59
C ASP A 392 9.96 -16.17 24.61
N PRO A 393 8.70 -15.79 24.30
CA PRO A 393 8.40 -14.74 23.31
C PRO A 393 8.99 -13.36 23.62
N GLN A 394 9.35 -13.11 24.87
CA GLN A 394 9.94 -11.82 25.28
C GLN A 394 11.44 -11.73 25.02
N ASN A 395 12.16 -12.85 25.09
CA ASN A 395 13.62 -12.86 25.07
C ASN A 395 14.22 -13.69 23.93
N VAL A 396 13.48 -14.67 23.41
CA VAL A 396 13.93 -15.57 22.35
C VAL A 396 13.10 -15.32 21.08
N PRO A 397 13.69 -14.80 20.00
CA PRO A 397 12.96 -14.61 18.76
C PRO A 397 12.38 -15.91 18.21
N GLY A 398 11.14 -15.84 17.75
CA GLY A 398 10.44 -16.93 17.07
C GLY A 398 9.66 -16.39 15.86
N GLU A 399 9.07 -17.28 15.09
CA GLU A 399 8.24 -16.86 13.96
C GLU A 399 7.00 -16.09 14.43
N ILE A 400 6.70 -15.00 13.77
CA ILE A 400 5.46 -14.24 13.99
C ILE A 400 4.34 -14.97 13.27
N LEU A 401 3.33 -15.41 14.01
CA LEU A 401 2.13 -16.04 13.47
C LEU A 401 0.94 -15.12 13.67
N ALA A 402 0.14 -14.95 12.61
CA ALA A 402 -1.04 -14.09 12.60
C ALA A 402 -2.30 -14.87 12.25
N ARG A 403 -3.42 -14.57 12.91
CA ARG A 403 -4.73 -15.16 12.65
C ARG A 403 -5.82 -14.11 12.76
N GLY A 404 -6.83 -14.17 11.90
CA GLY A 404 -7.98 -13.27 11.99
C GLY A 404 -8.62 -12.96 10.66
N LEU A 405 -9.50 -11.95 10.66
CA LEU A 405 -10.31 -11.60 9.51
C LEU A 405 -9.49 -11.03 8.34
N ASN A 406 -8.29 -10.51 8.60
CA ASN A 406 -7.41 -9.96 7.55
C ASN A 406 -6.75 -11.05 6.69
N VAL A 407 -6.66 -12.30 7.20
CA VAL A 407 -5.90 -13.36 6.52
C VAL A 407 -6.57 -13.76 5.20
N MET A 408 -5.76 -13.92 4.16
CA MET A 408 -6.16 -14.34 2.81
C MET A 408 -6.90 -15.67 2.80
N LEU A 409 -7.51 -16.00 1.65
CA LEU A 409 -8.06 -17.34 1.40
C LEU A 409 -6.97 -18.38 1.07
N GLY A 410 -5.83 -17.93 0.59
CA GLY A 410 -4.70 -18.74 0.12
C GLY A 410 -4.09 -18.17 -1.16
N TYR A 411 -3.23 -18.95 -1.79
CA TYR A 411 -2.60 -18.58 -3.06
C TYR A 411 -3.37 -19.18 -4.24
N PHE A 412 -3.70 -18.34 -5.21
CA PHE A 412 -4.45 -18.74 -6.40
C PHE A 412 -3.73 -19.84 -7.19
N LYS A 413 -4.42 -20.95 -7.43
CA LYS A 413 -3.90 -22.16 -8.10
C LYS A 413 -2.61 -22.72 -7.46
N ASN A 414 -2.45 -22.58 -6.14
CA ASN A 414 -1.28 -23.08 -5.43
C ASN A 414 -1.65 -23.57 -4.03
N GLU A 415 -2.32 -24.71 -3.98
CA GLU A 415 -2.79 -25.33 -2.73
C GLU A 415 -1.62 -25.76 -1.83
N GLU A 416 -0.50 -26.23 -2.43
CA GLU A 416 0.68 -26.64 -1.68
C GLU A 416 1.28 -25.46 -0.91
N ALA A 417 1.53 -24.34 -1.59
CA ALA A 417 2.04 -23.14 -0.92
C ALA A 417 1.04 -22.59 0.12
N THR A 418 -0.27 -22.74 -0.13
CA THR A 418 -1.30 -22.34 0.83
C THR A 418 -1.21 -23.18 2.10
N ALA A 419 -1.12 -24.51 1.98
CA ALA A 419 -1.02 -25.43 3.12
C ALA A 419 0.30 -25.27 3.91
N GLN A 420 1.37 -24.84 3.25
CA GLN A 420 2.65 -24.50 3.92
C GLN A 420 2.62 -23.17 4.67
N THR A 421 1.68 -22.28 4.31
CA THR A 421 1.62 -20.90 4.81
C THR A 421 0.50 -20.66 5.82
N ILE A 422 -0.62 -21.38 5.69
CA ILE A 422 -1.74 -21.34 6.65
C ILE A 422 -1.91 -22.73 7.24
N ASP A 423 -1.75 -22.85 8.54
CA ASP A 423 -1.88 -24.13 9.24
C ASP A 423 -3.34 -24.55 9.45
N ALA A 424 -3.53 -25.76 9.99
CA ALA A 424 -4.87 -26.31 10.24
C ALA A 424 -5.68 -25.54 11.29
N GLU A 425 -5.04 -24.73 12.12
CA GLU A 425 -5.66 -23.87 13.13
C GLU A 425 -5.98 -22.46 12.60
N GLY A 426 -5.63 -22.19 11.34
CA GLY A 426 -5.83 -20.91 10.66
C GLY A 426 -4.76 -19.86 10.96
N TRP A 427 -3.60 -20.25 11.49
CA TRP A 427 -2.48 -19.34 11.66
C TRP A 427 -1.72 -19.18 10.36
N TYR A 428 -1.56 -17.93 9.97
CA TYR A 428 -0.70 -17.51 8.86
C TYR A 428 0.75 -17.42 9.36
N HIS A 429 1.63 -18.22 8.76
CA HIS A 429 3.07 -18.22 8.98
C HIS A 429 3.71 -17.09 8.16
N THR A 430 4.10 -16.02 8.84
CA THR A 430 4.57 -14.81 8.14
C THR A 430 5.95 -14.98 7.52
N GLY A 431 6.75 -15.89 8.02
CA GLY A 431 8.18 -16.04 7.71
C GLY A 431 9.04 -14.92 8.31
N ASP A 432 8.46 -14.04 9.12
CA ASP A 432 9.16 -13.00 9.86
C ASP A 432 9.43 -13.48 11.29
N LEU A 433 10.61 -13.15 11.82
CA LEU A 433 11.01 -13.46 13.19
C LEU A 433 10.83 -12.23 14.07
N GLY A 434 10.37 -12.43 15.30
CA GLY A 434 10.12 -11.32 16.21
C GLY A 434 10.08 -11.71 17.66
N LEU A 435 9.85 -10.69 18.48
CA LEU A 435 9.60 -10.77 19.92
C LEU A 435 8.27 -10.08 20.23
N MET A 436 7.70 -10.40 21.37
CA MET A 436 6.52 -9.68 21.90
C MET A 436 6.77 -9.38 23.38
N ASP A 437 6.66 -8.10 23.77
CA ASP A 437 6.79 -7.71 25.17
C ASP A 437 5.56 -8.08 26.02
N ALA A 438 5.63 -7.81 27.32
CA ALA A 438 4.55 -8.09 28.27
C ALA A 438 3.28 -7.27 27.99
N ASP A 439 3.39 -6.13 27.30
CA ASP A 439 2.29 -5.25 26.95
C ASP A 439 1.68 -5.59 25.58
N GLY A 440 2.23 -6.59 24.86
CA GLY A 440 1.78 -7.07 23.56
C GLY A 440 2.34 -6.29 22.36
N ASN A 441 3.36 -5.46 22.54
CA ASN A 441 4.05 -4.83 21.42
C ASN A 441 4.94 -5.84 20.70
N VAL A 442 4.87 -5.86 19.38
CA VAL A 442 5.62 -6.77 18.50
C VAL A 442 6.87 -6.07 17.98
N PHE A 443 8.01 -6.75 18.05
CA PHE A 443 9.31 -6.27 17.58
C PHE A 443 9.83 -7.21 16.51
N ILE A 444 9.97 -6.73 15.28
CA ILE A 444 10.49 -7.51 14.16
C ILE A 444 12.01 -7.59 14.25
N LYS A 445 12.58 -8.79 14.05
CA LYS A 445 14.02 -9.05 14.09
C LYS A 445 14.62 -9.32 12.71
N GLY A 446 13.83 -9.84 11.77
CA GLY A 446 14.26 -10.15 10.42
C GLY A 446 13.43 -11.25 9.79
N ARG A 447 13.85 -11.70 8.61
CA ARG A 447 13.18 -12.82 7.93
C ARG A 447 13.85 -14.15 8.23
N SER A 448 13.05 -15.18 8.49
CA SER A 448 13.55 -16.53 8.79
C SER A 448 14.43 -17.10 7.66
N LYS A 449 14.06 -16.84 6.40
CA LYS A 449 14.81 -17.26 5.21
C LYS A 449 16.13 -16.52 5.00
N ASN A 450 16.27 -15.33 5.58
CA ASN A 450 17.47 -14.50 5.49
C ASN A 450 18.41 -14.73 6.67
N MET A 451 17.94 -15.36 7.75
CA MET A 451 18.73 -15.63 8.94
C MET A 451 19.96 -16.47 8.57
N LEU A 452 21.12 -16.01 8.97
CA LEU A 452 22.40 -16.66 8.74
C LEU A 452 22.89 -17.33 10.02
N LEU A 453 23.59 -18.45 9.88
CA LEU A 453 24.24 -19.12 11.01
C LEU A 453 25.69 -18.68 11.08
N GLY A 454 26.07 -18.04 12.18
CA GLY A 454 27.45 -17.70 12.47
C GLY A 454 28.32 -18.97 12.70
N ALA A 455 29.62 -18.81 12.58
CA ALA A 455 30.58 -19.91 12.78
C ALA A 455 30.49 -20.59 14.17
N SER A 456 29.96 -19.88 15.17
CA SER A 456 29.68 -20.38 16.52
C SER A 456 28.27 -20.95 16.72
N GLY A 457 27.47 -21.07 15.64
CA GLY A 457 26.07 -21.54 15.70
C GLY A 457 25.07 -20.49 16.18
N GLN A 458 25.47 -19.23 16.30
CA GLN A 458 24.57 -18.14 16.66
C GLN A 458 23.75 -17.68 15.46
N ASN A 459 22.48 -17.32 15.70
CA ASN A 459 21.64 -16.72 14.70
C ASN A 459 22.11 -15.27 14.41
N ILE A 460 22.29 -14.95 13.14
CA ILE A 460 22.65 -13.62 12.65
C ILE A 460 21.50 -13.14 11.78
N TYR A 461 21.00 -11.96 12.08
CA TYR A 461 19.94 -11.30 11.31
C TYR A 461 20.60 -10.26 10.40
N PRO A 462 20.69 -10.51 9.08
CA PRO A 462 21.37 -9.61 8.13
C PRO A 462 20.80 -8.20 8.19
N GLU A 463 19.49 -8.07 8.36
CA GLU A 463 18.78 -6.80 8.40
C GLU A 463 19.27 -5.89 9.52
N GLU A 464 19.66 -6.42 10.68
CA GLU A 464 20.23 -5.63 11.78
C GLU A 464 21.62 -5.05 11.45
N ILE A 465 22.40 -5.77 10.60
CA ILE A 465 23.70 -5.32 10.14
C ILE A 465 23.52 -4.33 8.99
N GLU A 466 22.64 -4.64 8.06
CA GLU A 466 22.29 -3.79 6.91
C GLU A 466 21.81 -2.41 7.38
N ASP A 467 20.96 -2.34 8.41
CA ASP A 467 20.49 -1.09 8.98
C ASP A 467 21.65 -0.20 9.47
N LYS A 468 22.62 -0.80 10.17
CA LYS A 468 23.82 -0.08 10.61
C LYS A 468 24.69 0.38 9.45
N LEU A 469 24.88 -0.47 8.43
CA LEU A 469 25.67 -0.13 7.25
C LEU A 469 24.99 0.92 6.39
N ASN A 470 23.67 0.85 6.24
CA ASN A 470 22.86 1.85 5.54
C ASN A 470 22.83 3.21 6.26
N SER A 471 23.20 3.24 7.54
CA SER A 471 23.37 4.49 8.31
C SER A 471 24.68 5.20 8.03
N LEU A 472 25.67 4.56 7.41
CA LEU A 472 26.97 5.17 7.11
C LEU A 472 26.86 6.18 5.97
N ASN A 473 27.67 7.24 6.05
CA ASN A 473 27.82 8.19 4.96
C ASN A 473 28.27 7.48 3.69
N MET A 474 27.80 7.96 2.53
CA MET A 474 28.07 7.39 1.19
C MET A 474 27.51 5.98 0.93
N VAL A 475 26.77 5.39 1.84
CA VAL A 475 26.03 4.15 1.60
C VAL A 475 24.59 4.50 1.23
N ASN A 476 24.18 4.14 0.01
CA ASN A 476 22.79 4.27 -0.41
C ASN A 476 21.98 3.02 -0.03
N GLU A 477 22.59 1.85 -0.21
CA GLU A 477 21.98 0.55 0.12
C GLU A 477 23.07 -0.48 0.38
N CYS A 478 22.83 -1.39 1.31
CA CYS A 478 23.70 -2.51 1.60
C CYS A 478 22.88 -3.78 1.78
N ILE A 479 23.38 -4.89 1.24
CA ILE A 479 22.84 -6.22 1.45
C ILE A 479 23.94 -7.09 2.07
N VAL A 480 23.62 -7.80 3.16
CA VAL A 480 24.55 -8.71 3.84
C VAL A 480 24.25 -10.14 3.43
N VAL A 481 25.26 -10.79 2.88
CA VAL A 481 25.17 -12.17 2.44
C VAL A 481 26.27 -13.01 3.09
N GLN A 482 26.06 -14.33 3.19
CA GLN A 482 27.10 -15.26 3.64
C GLN A 482 27.82 -15.86 2.42
N ARG A 483 29.15 -15.76 2.41
CA ARG A 483 30.01 -16.45 1.45
C ARG A 483 31.00 -17.34 2.20
N GLY A 484 30.75 -18.65 2.19
CA GLY A 484 31.43 -19.58 3.05
C GLY A 484 31.14 -19.29 4.53
N GLU A 485 32.18 -19.16 5.36
CA GLU A 485 32.03 -18.81 6.79
C GLU A 485 32.06 -17.32 7.09
N LYS A 486 32.12 -16.45 6.04
CA LYS A 486 32.26 -15.01 6.19
C LYS A 486 30.97 -14.28 5.81
N LEU A 487 30.64 -13.24 6.58
CA LEU A 487 29.65 -12.26 6.21
C LEU A 487 30.27 -11.26 5.23
N VAL A 488 29.56 -10.95 4.16
CA VAL A 488 29.98 -9.99 3.12
C VAL A 488 28.89 -8.99 2.92
N GLY A 489 29.17 -7.70 3.13
CA GLY A 489 28.28 -6.59 2.78
C GLY A 489 28.49 -6.20 1.31
N LEU A 490 27.41 -6.27 0.52
CA LEU A 490 27.37 -5.72 -0.85
C LEU A 490 26.82 -4.30 -0.74
N VAL A 491 27.66 -3.30 -1.00
CA VAL A 491 27.30 -1.89 -0.81
C VAL A 491 27.05 -1.23 -2.16
N TYR A 492 25.90 -0.58 -2.29
CA TYR A 492 25.62 0.35 -3.35
C TYR A 492 25.89 1.78 -2.84
N PRO A 493 26.92 2.48 -3.37
CA PRO A 493 27.30 3.78 -2.84
C PRO A 493 26.34 4.91 -3.26
N ASP A 494 26.24 5.95 -2.42
CA ASP A 494 25.62 7.23 -2.80
C ASP A 494 26.66 8.04 -3.62
N PHE A 495 26.56 7.95 -4.95
CA PHE A 495 27.48 8.64 -5.87
C PHE A 495 27.36 10.17 -5.81
N ASP A 496 26.19 10.71 -5.45
CA ASP A 496 25.96 12.14 -5.33
C ASP A 496 26.74 12.68 -4.12
N GLU A 497 26.72 11.95 -3.00
CA GLU A 497 27.46 12.34 -1.79
C GLU A 497 28.96 12.12 -1.99
N ALA A 498 29.39 11.05 -2.62
CA ALA A 498 30.78 10.76 -2.95
C ALA A 498 31.40 11.84 -3.87
N ALA A 499 30.64 12.38 -4.81
CA ALA A 499 31.10 13.46 -5.70
C ALA A 499 31.32 14.80 -4.98
N THR A 500 30.70 15.01 -3.83
CA THR A 500 30.88 16.26 -3.05
C THR A 500 32.12 16.26 -2.17
N MET A 501 32.81 15.11 -2.04
CA MET A 501 34.03 14.98 -1.23
C MET A 501 35.34 15.10 -2.06
N GLN A 502 35.25 15.23 -3.38
CA GLN A 502 36.37 15.55 -4.26
C GLN A 502 36.49 17.06 -4.42
#